data_e4b3fc01174c00a26610945ee8ec7a4f
#
_entry.id   e4b3fc01174c00a26610945ee8ec7a4f
#
_cell.length_a   1.000
_cell.length_b   1.000
_cell.length_c   1.000
_cell.angle_alpha   90.00
_cell.angle_beta   90.00
_cell.angle_gamma   90.00
#
_symmetry.space_group_name_H-M   'P 1'
#
loop_
_entity.id
_entity.type
_entity.pdbx_description
1 polymer ?
#
loop_
_entity_poly.entity_id
_entity_poly.type
_entity_poly.pdbx_seq_one_letter_code
_entity_poly.pdbx_strand_id
1 'polypeptide(L)'
;MKNSFLTALVVLFLGAGCADSDKKENRTAALKEKKPLTAQHYYSGFPLAHDTYNTLSTASDGRVYYCLSSQSIDTGGQYYVYDPKTDEIEHLGDITEICGEAGSKAIPQGKSHSNFYEMDGKLYVSTHAGYYDWSDGMEIMVETPPEGYKLYPGGHILAYNLATGEWEDLAIAPDGEAFVTMTMDTRRGQIYGISWPKGYLLHYDVEKDELKNLGKVSGNGEAGTPGDDYRVLCRSMLVDPRDGTVYFSTSEGDIFSYHPDVGIVNKVEGVDLRLDYFGKYDPTRPGSMQYNWRRIVWYPEENVAYGVHGNSGYLFRFDPQNKKIELVDRITSEASQKSGMFDYFSYGYLGFDLGPDGETLYYLTGSPIYVDGKRVQGVEEIAMGAARGLENLNLITYHIPTNKYTDHGPIFYEDGSRPTYVNSIAIGEDGTVYTLARFEHEGKEIEDLVKIPNPFENE
;
A
#
# COMPACT_ATOMS: atom_id res chain seq x y z
N MET A 1 -58.24 45.60 -36.96
CA MET A 1 -57.55 46.90 -37.16
C MET A 1 -56.47 47.03 -36.08
N LYS A 2 -55.30 47.41 -36.52
CA LYS A 2 -54.04 47.76 -35.86
C LYS A 2 -53.05 46.63 -35.68
N ASN A 3 -52.09 46.61 -36.59
CA ASN A 3 -50.79 46.00 -36.58
C ASN A 3 -49.91 46.63 -35.51
N SER A 4 -49.04 45.82 -34.90
CA SER A 4 -47.82 46.32 -34.30
C SER A 4 -46.67 45.33 -34.56
N PHE A 5 -45.70 45.84 -35.29
CA PHE A 5 -44.41 45.23 -35.59
C PHE A 5 -43.59 45.06 -34.33
N LEU A 6 -43.00 43.89 -34.15
CA LEU A 6 -41.94 43.67 -33.16
C LEU A 6 -40.63 43.44 -33.90
N THR A 7 -39.74 44.39 -33.78
CA THR A 7 -38.40 44.42 -34.33
C THR A 7 -37.52 43.49 -33.54
N ALA A 8 -36.95 42.46 -34.16
CA ALA A 8 -35.95 41.59 -33.53
C ALA A 8 -34.57 42.25 -33.63
N LEU A 9 -33.99 42.51 -32.48
CA LEU A 9 -32.61 42.98 -32.34
C LEU A 9 -31.68 41.76 -32.31
N VAL A 10 -30.89 41.58 -33.38
CA VAL A 10 -29.82 40.57 -33.42
C VAL A 10 -28.57 41.18 -32.75
N VAL A 11 -28.22 40.69 -31.59
CA VAL A 11 -26.94 41.01 -30.93
C VAL A 11 -25.92 39.94 -31.35
N LEU A 12 -24.96 40.32 -32.18
CA LEU A 12 -23.77 39.52 -32.44
C LEU A 12 -22.84 39.57 -31.23
N PHE A 13 -22.71 38.46 -30.55
CA PHE A 13 -21.59 38.23 -29.62
C PHE A 13 -20.41 37.65 -30.42
N LEU A 14 -19.43 38.48 -30.68
CA LEU A 14 -18.07 38.03 -31.01
C LEU A 14 -17.36 37.72 -29.67
N GLY A 15 -17.41 36.46 -29.28
CA GLY A 15 -16.65 35.95 -28.17
C GLY A 15 -15.36 35.30 -28.67
N ALA A 16 -14.24 35.86 -28.30
CA ALA A 16 -12.91 35.29 -28.53
C ALA A 16 -12.79 33.95 -27.76
N GLY A 17 -12.83 32.86 -28.50
CA GLY A 17 -12.51 31.54 -28.03
C GLY A 17 -11.22 31.05 -28.69
N CYS A 18 -10.10 31.30 -28.08
CA CYS A 18 -8.83 30.68 -28.47
C CYS A 18 -7.99 30.56 -27.20
N ALA A 19 -7.95 29.38 -26.62
CA ALA A 19 -6.85 28.90 -25.77
C ALA A 19 -7.02 27.46 -25.23
N ASP A 20 -7.90 26.60 -25.80
CA ASP A 20 -8.05 25.24 -25.24
C ASP A 20 -7.98 24.11 -26.28
N SER A 21 -7.70 24.42 -27.55
CA SER A 21 -7.58 23.41 -28.62
C SER A 21 -6.19 22.77 -28.71
N ASP A 22 -5.13 23.48 -28.28
CA ASP A 22 -3.75 23.02 -28.48
C ASP A 22 -3.32 21.95 -27.45
N LYS A 23 -3.98 21.85 -26.30
CA LYS A 23 -3.72 20.79 -25.32
C LYS A 23 -4.37 19.45 -25.66
N LYS A 24 -5.43 19.43 -26.48
CA LYS A 24 -6.11 18.20 -26.91
C LYS A 24 -5.48 17.55 -28.14
N GLU A 25 -4.91 18.30 -29.05
CA GLU A 25 -4.30 17.76 -30.26
C GLU A 25 -2.95 17.07 -30.05
N ASN A 26 -2.18 17.46 -29.04
CA ASN A 26 -0.91 16.78 -28.73
C ASN A 26 -1.06 15.43 -27.99
N ARG A 27 -2.25 15.11 -27.47
CA ARG A 27 -2.52 13.81 -26.85
C ARG A 27 -2.94 12.71 -27.84
N THR A 28 -3.29 13.06 -29.06
CA THR A 28 -3.71 12.12 -30.11
C THR A 28 -2.61 11.72 -31.10
N ALA A 29 -1.43 12.32 -31.00
CA ALA A 29 -0.30 11.98 -31.85
C ALA A 29 0.40 10.72 -31.32
N ALA A 30 0.14 9.61 -32.02
CA ALA A 30 0.88 8.34 -31.99
C ALA A 30 0.92 7.64 -30.61
N LEU A 31 -0.09 6.83 -30.33
CA LEU A 31 0.06 5.64 -29.50
C LEU A 31 1.03 4.69 -30.24
N LYS A 32 2.32 4.93 -30.12
CA LYS A 32 3.31 3.84 -30.30
C LYS A 32 2.94 2.85 -29.21
N GLU A 33 2.66 1.61 -29.58
CA GLU A 33 2.54 0.52 -28.60
C GLU A 33 3.80 0.57 -27.75
N LYS A 34 3.64 0.89 -26.47
CA LYS A 34 4.76 0.92 -25.54
C LYS A 34 5.26 -0.51 -25.42
N LYS A 35 6.57 -0.70 -25.54
CA LYS A 35 7.18 -2.01 -25.33
C LYS A 35 6.91 -2.44 -23.89
N PRO A 36 6.33 -3.63 -23.66
CA PRO A 36 6.10 -4.11 -22.30
C PRO A 36 7.39 -4.18 -21.50
N LEU A 37 7.31 -3.94 -20.20
CA LEU A 37 8.39 -4.23 -19.28
C LEU A 37 8.43 -5.74 -19.03
N THR A 38 9.62 -6.34 -19.15
CA THR A 38 9.81 -7.77 -18.88
C THR A 38 10.38 -7.92 -17.47
N ALA A 39 9.59 -8.53 -16.58
CA ALA A 39 9.97 -8.81 -15.21
C ALA A 39 10.57 -10.22 -15.07
N GLN A 40 11.44 -10.38 -14.08
CA GLN A 40 11.94 -11.67 -13.62
C GLN A 40 11.26 -12.04 -12.30
N HIS A 41 10.90 -13.29 -12.12
CA HIS A 41 10.40 -13.81 -10.85
C HIS A 41 11.44 -14.77 -10.24
N TYR A 42 11.44 -14.87 -8.93
CA TYR A 42 12.33 -15.70 -8.14
C TYR A 42 11.51 -16.66 -7.30
N TYR A 43 12.07 -17.82 -6.99
CA TYR A 43 11.48 -18.77 -6.06
C TYR A 43 12.37 -18.94 -4.84
N SER A 44 11.93 -18.46 -3.71
CA SER A 44 12.65 -18.50 -2.43
C SER A 44 12.61 -19.85 -1.73
N GLY A 45 11.91 -20.83 -2.30
CA GLY A 45 11.83 -22.18 -1.74
C GLY A 45 10.70 -22.36 -0.73
N PHE A 46 9.75 -21.43 -0.61
CA PHE A 46 8.62 -21.51 0.32
C PHE A 46 7.31 -21.85 -0.38
N PRO A 47 6.89 -23.14 -0.41
CA PRO A 47 5.73 -23.58 -1.20
C PRO A 47 4.36 -23.18 -0.58
N LEU A 48 4.35 -22.62 0.63
CA LEU A 48 3.15 -22.13 1.32
C LEU A 48 3.00 -20.62 1.20
N ALA A 49 3.86 -19.97 0.41
CA ALA A 49 3.82 -18.53 0.22
C ALA A 49 2.44 -18.06 -0.24
N HIS A 50 1.89 -17.12 0.50
CA HIS A 50 0.58 -16.52 0.28
C HIS A 50 0.70 -15.01 0.33
N ASP A 51 -0.36 -14.33 -0.01
CA ASP A 51 -0.45 -12.89 -0.17
C ASP A 51 0.24 -12.10 0.96
N THR A 52 1.31 -11.39 0.62
CA THR A 52 2.07 -10.54 1.54
C THR A 52 1.75 -9.07 1.28
N TYR A 53 1.62 -8.30 2.34
CA TYR A 53 1.23 -6.89 2.29
C TYR A 53 2.36 -6.00 2.79
N ASN A 54 2.91 -5.16 1.92
CA ASN A 54 3.88 -4.09 2.22
C ASN A 54 5.24 -4.50 2.78
N THR A 55 5.49 -5.75 3.16
CA THR A 55 6.76 -6.13 3.79
C THR A 55 7.81 -6.44 2.75
N LEU A 56 8.29 -5.38 2.15
CA LEU A 56 9.36 -5.38 1.17
C LEU A 56 10.07 -4.01 1.25
N SER A 57 11.39 -4.01 1.42
CA SER A 57 12.18 -2.79 1.48
C SER A 57 13.60 -3.02 0.98
N THR A 58 14.20 -2.02 0.36
CA THR A 58 15.65 -1.93 0.17
C THR A 58 16.29 -1.37 1.44
N ALA A 59 17.47 -1.85 1.80
CA ALA A 59 18.22 -1.38 2.95
C ALA A 59 19.53 -0.69 2.51
N SER A 60 20.20 -0.01 3.45
CA SER A 60 21.44 0.74 3.18
C SER A 60 22.61 -0.12 2.68
N ASP A 61 22.55 -1.43 2.89
CA ASP A 61 23.52 -2.40 2.36
C ASP A 61 23.29 -2.75 0.89
N GLY A 62 22.22 -2.22 0.28
CA GLY A 62 21.82 -2.43 -1.10
C GLY A 62 21.07 -3.72 -1.34
N ARG A 63 20.70 -4.46 -0.29
CA ARG A 63 19.91 -5.70 -0.37
C ARG A 63 18.42 -5.42 -0.21
N VAL A 64 17.60 -6.38 -0.64
CA VAL A 64 16.13 -6.30 -0.61
C VAL A 64 15.61 -7.30 0.41
N TYR A 65 14.99 -6.79 1.46
CA TYR A 65 14.42 -7.57 2.56
C TYR A 65 12.92 -7.72 2.37
N TYR A 66 12.37 -8.92 2.57
CA TYR A 66 10.95 -9.18 2.36
C TYR A 66 10.41 -10.33 3.22
N CYS A 67 9.09 -10.38 3.33
CA CYS A 67 8.36 -11.44 3.99
C CYS A 67 7.50 -12.19 2.99
N LEU A 68 7.47 -13.51 3.07
CA LEU A 68 6.48 -14.36 2.44
C LEU A 68 5.50 -14.85 3.49
N SER A 69 4.22 -14.56 3.30
CA SER A 69 3.16 -14.90 4.24
C SER A 69 2.74 -16.36 4.13
N SER A 70 2.21 -16.91 5.22
CA SER A 70 1.60 -18.24 5.29
C SER A 70 0.23 -18.16 5.94
N GLN A 71 -0.72 -18.93 5.44
CA GLN A 71 -2.02 -19.19 6.09
C GLN A 71 -2.09 -20.54 6.79
N SER A 72 -0.96 -21.24 6.89
CA SER A 72 -0.88 -22.51 7.61
C SER A 72 -1.03 -22.29 9.13
N ILE A 73 -1.75 -23.19 9.81
CA ILE A 73 -1.83 -23.20 11.27
C ILE A 73 -0.54 -23.72 11.91
N ASP A 74 0.30 -24.42 11.16
CA ASP A 74 1.52 -25.08 11.65
C ASP A 74 2.81 -24.41 11.16
N THR A 75 2.73 -23.40 10.28
CA THR A 75 3.91 -22.80 9.67
C THR A 75 3.76 -21.29 9.64
N GLY A 76 4.72 -20.56 10.21
CA GLY A 76 4.78 -19.11 10.18
C GLY A 76 5.07 -18.54 8.80
N GLY A 77 4.97 -17.23 8.67
CA GLY A 77 5.55 -16.49 7.55
C GLY A 77 7.08 -16.57 7.60
N GLN A 78 7.73 -16.27 6.48
CA GLN A 78 9.17 -16.44 6.34
C GLN A 78 9.81 -15.12 5.94
N TYR A 79 10.91 -14.73 6.59
CA TYR A 79 11.73 -13.59 6.16
C TYR A 79 12.87 -14.04 5.24
N TYR A 80 13.11 -13.22 4.23
CA TYR A 80 14.18 -13.44 3.24
C TYR A 80 14.92 -12.14 2.95
N VAL A 81 16.12 -12.28 2.38
CA VAL A 81 16.88 -11.20 1.77
C VAL A 81 17.37 -11.63 0.39
N TYR A 82 17.24 -10.75 -0.57
CA TYR A 82 17.80 -10.88 -1.91
C TYR A 82 18.98 -9.90 -2.08
N ASP A 83 20.11 -10.41 -2.55
CA ASP A 83 21.27 -9.61 -2.89
C ASP A 83 21.35 -9.39 -4.41
N PRO A 84 21.09 -8.16 -4.91
CA PRO A 84 21.14 -7.87 -6.33
C PRO A 84 22.53 -8.04 -6.97
N LYS A 85 23.61 -8.03 -6.16
CA LYS A 85 24.99 -8.15 -6.65
C LYS A 85 25.37 -9.59 -6.95
N THR A 86 24.87 -10.53 -6.17
CA THR A 86 25.12 -11.97 -6.34
C THR A 86 23.99 -12.69 -7.04
N ASP A 87 22.81 -12.07 -7.15
CA ASP A 87 21.55 -12.64 -7.63
C ASP A 87 21.09 -13.84 -6.79
N GLU A 88 21.33 -13.78 -5.47
CA GLU A 88 21.05 -14.87 -4.53
C GLU A 88 20.01 -14.45 -3.48
N ILE A 89 19.23 -15.42 -3.02
CA ILE A 89 18.27 -15.28 -1.94
C ILE A 89 18.75 -16.07 -0.72
N GLU A 90 18.69 -15.44 0.45
CA GLU A 90 18.98 -16.05 1.74
C GLU A 90 17.72 -16.06 2.61
N HIS A 91 17.46 -17.19 3.28
CA HIS A 91 16.39 -17.32 4.26
C HIS A 91 16.84 -16.80 5.60
N LEU A 92 16.09 -15.85 6.19
CA LEU A 92 16.42 -15.21 7.46
C LEU A 92 15.67 -15.81 8.67
N GLY A 93 14.65 -16.63 8.44
CA GLY A 93 13.98 -17.38 9.49
C GLY A 93 12.45 -17.40 9.39
N ASP A 94 11.84 -18.35 10.12
CA ASP A 94 10.41 -18.44 10.36
C ASP A 94 10.00 -17.43 11.43
N ILE A 95 8.98 -16.64 11.18
CA ILE A 95 8.55 -15.54 12.07
C ILE A 95 8.12 -16.10 13.45
N THR A 96 7.41 -17.23 13.47
CA THR A 96 6.96 -17.86 14.73
C THR A 96 8.15 -18.34 15.57
N GLU A 97 9.20 -18.85 14.92
CA GLU A 97 10.44 -19.23 15.61
C GLU A 97 11.19 -18.02 16.14
N ILE A 98 11.29 -16.96 15.34
CA ILE A 98 11.93 -15.68 15.70
C ILE A 98 11.25 -15.08 16.94
N CYS A 99 9.91 -15.13 17.00
CA CYS A 99 9.14 -14.67 18.16
C CYS A 99 9.21 -15.62 19.37
N GLY A 100 10.00 -16.69 19.34
CA GLY A 100 10.12 -17.65 20.44
C GLY A 100 8.87 -18.51 20.68
N GLU A 101 7.96 -18.58 19.73
CA GLU A 101 6.66 -19.24 19.85
C GLU A 101 6.64 -20.66 19.25
N ALA A 102 7.76 -21.13 18.73
CA ALA A 102 7.89 -22.49 18.18
C ALA A 102 7.41 -23.57 19.15
N GLY A 103 6.54 -24.46 18.68
CA GLY A 103 5.98 -25.54 19.51
C GLY A 103 4.92 -25.11 20.53
N SER A 104 4.57 -23.85 20.65
CA SER A 104 3.56 -23.32 21.58
C SER A 104 2.15 -23.81 21.26
N LYS A 105 1.93 -24.23 20.00
CA LYS A 105 0.59 -24.54 19.45
C LYS A 105 -0.36 -23.33 19.48
N ALA A 106 0.15 -22.15 19.48
CA ALA A 106 -0.64 -20.94 19.23
C ALA A 106 -0.82 -20.71 17.72
N ILE A 107 -1.85 -19.95 17.33
CA ILE A 107 -1.96 -19.44 15.95
C ILE A 107 -0.66 -18.71 15.60
N PRO A 108 0.01 -19.07 14.48
CA PRO A 108 1.35 -18.62 14.21
C PRO A 108 1.43 -17.17 13.75
N GLN A 109 2.62 -16.59 13.84
CA GLN A 109 3.03 -15.34 13.21
C GLN A 109 3.17 -15.58 11.72
N GLY A 110 2.09 -15.49 10.95
CA GLY A 110 2.07 -15.92 9.55
C GLY A 110 2.26 -14.80 8.55
N LYS A 111 2.26 -13.55 8.98
CA LYS A 111 2.37 -12.39 8.09
C LYS A 111 3.17 -11.24 8.69
N SER A 112 3.52 -10.30 7.83
CA SER A 112 3.92 -8.95 8.19
C SER A 112 3.25 -7.95 7.24
N HIS A 113 2.80 -6.81 7.77
CA HIS A 113 2.08 -5.77 7.01
C HIS A 113 2.83 -4.43 6.97
N SER A 114 4.03 -4.36 7.52
CA SER A 114 4.85 -3.15 7.57
C SER A 114 6.06 -3.26 6.66
N ASN A 115 6.54 -2.13 6.16
CA ASN A 115 7.88 -2.05 5.62
C ASN A 115 8.92 -2.34 6.72
N PHE A 116 10.15 -2.64 6.29
CA PHE A 116 11.30 -2.57 7.18
C PHE A 116 11.75 -1.12 7.32
N TYR A 117 12.03 -0.68 8.54
CA TYR A 117 12.55 0.64 8.84
C TYR A 117 13.97 0.52 9.39
N GLU A 118 14.93 1.19 8.76
CA GLU A 118 16.32 1.09 9.16
C GLU A 118 16.73 2.20 10.12
N MET A 119 17.33 1.81 11.25
CA MET A 119 17.95 2.72 12.21
C MET A 119 19.13 2.02 12.89
N ASP A 120 20.28 2.68 12.97
CA ASP A 120 21.49 2.23 13.68
C ASP A 120 21.94 0.81 13.30
N GLY A 121 21.85 0.47 12.00
CA GLY A 121 22.25 -0.84 11.47
C GLY A 121 21.30 -1.98 11.81
N LYS A 122 20.07 -1.67 12.21
CA LYS A 122 18.98 -2.65 12.43
C LYS A 122 17.78 -2.32 11.55
N LEU A 123 17.07 -3.35 11.13
CA LEU A 123 15.79 -3.27 10.44
C LEU A 123 14.66 -3.60 11.41
N TYR A 124 13.71 -2.69 11.57
CA TYR A 124 12.54 -2.84 12.42
C TYR A 124 11.31 -3.21 11.61
N VAL A 125 10.53 -4.17 12.08
CA VAL A 125 9.36 -4.71 11.40
C VAL A 125 8.32 -5.20 12.41
N SER A 126 7.05 -5.29 12.03
CA SER A 126 5.99 -5.86 12.87
C SER A 126 5.37 -7.10 12.25
N THR A 127 4.74 -7.93 13.08
CA THR A 127 4.14 -9.20 12.68
C THR A 127 2.63 -9.20 12.76
N HIS A 128 2.00 -10.18 12.09
CA HIS A 128 0.56 -10.35 12.01
C HIS A 128 0.17 -11.83 11.97
N ALA A 129 -1.05 -12.16 12.40
CA ALA A 129 -1.59 -13.51 12.32
C ALA A 129 -1.67 -14.02 10.87
N GLY A 130 -1.25 -15.26 10.64
CA GLY A 130 -1.37 -15.90 9.34
C GLY A 130 -2.63 -16.74 9.18
N TYR A 131 -3.12 -17.30 10.27
CA TYR A 131 -4.31 -18.15 10.28
C TYR A 131 -5.52 -17.35 10.79
N TYR A 132 -6.57 -17.24 9.96
CA TYR A 132 -7.77 -16.46 10.21
C TYR A 132 -8.95 -17.04 9.43
N ASP A 133 -10.17 -16.69 9.85
CA ASP A 133 -11.40 -17.02 9.16
C ASP A 133 -11.71 -15.98 8.05
N TRP A 134 -12.57 -16.35 7.10
CA TRP A 134 -13.07 -15.48 6.05
C TRP A 134 -14.57 -15.30 6.15
N SER A 135 -15.05 -14.06 6.11
CA SER A 135 -16.46 -13.75 5.97
C SER A 135 -16.63 -12.49 5.12
N ASP A 136 -17.47 -12.58 4.11
CA ASP A 136 -17.80 -11.47 3.19
C ASP A 136 -16.55 -10.76 2.59
N GLY A 137 -15.51 -11.55 2.31
CA GLY A 137 -14.26 -11.05 1.75
C GLY A 137 -13.32 -10.37 2.75
N MET A 138 -13.59 -10.51 4.05
CA MET A 138 -12.77 -9.99 5.14
C MET A 138 -12.01 -11.09 5.86
N GLU A 139 -10.81 -10.77 6.31
CA GLU A 139 -10.08 -11.55 7.30
C GLU A 139 -10.71 -11.32 8.67
N ILE A 140 -11.00 -12.40 9.40
CA ILE A 140 -11.57 -12.34 10.74
C ILE A 140 -10.68 -13.10 11.70
N MET A 141 -10.30 -12.44 12.81
CA MET A 141 -9.52 -13.10 13.86
C MET A 141 -10.29 -14.32 14.40
N VAL A 142 -9.63 -15.45 14.48
CA VAL A 142 -10.19 -16.69 15.02
C VAL A 142 -10.47 -16.51 16.51
N GLU A 143 -11.73 -16.62 16.90
CA GLU A 143 -12.16 -16.57 18.32
C GLU A 143 -12.10 -17.94 19.01
N THR A 144 -12.24 -19.02 18.22
CA THR A 144 -12.16 -20.40 18.72
C THR A 144 -11.11 -21.15 17.91
N PRO A 145 -9.92 -21.40 18.46
CA PRO A 145 -8.88 -22.06 17.72
C PRO A 145 -9.23 -23.54 17.45
N PRO A 146 -8.66 -24.16 16.41
CA PRO A 146 -8.78 -25.59 16.17
C PRO A 146 -8.37 -26.43 17.38
N GLU A 147 -8.90 -27.65 17.48
CA GLU A 147 -8.58 -28.56 18.59
C GLU A 147 -7.06 -28.78 18.70
N GLY A 148 -6.54 -28.59 19.90
CA GLY A 148 -5.10 -28.70 20.20
C GLY A 148 -4.30 -27.44 19.97
N TYR A 149 -4.91 -26.35 19.48
CA TYR A 149 -4.27 -25.06 19.30
C TYR A 149 -4.75 -24.03 20.33
N LYS A 150 -3.99 -22.94 20.46
CA LYS A 150 -4.31 -21.78 21.27
C LYS A 150 -4.60 -20.59 20.38
N LEU A 151 -5.24 -19.57 20.94
CA LEU A 151 -5.47 -18.29 20.27
C LEU A 151 -4.15 -17.61 19.91
N TYR A 152 -4.24 -16.66 19.01
CA TYR A 152 -3.13 -15.81 18.60
C TYR A 152 -2.60 -15.01 19.81
N PRO A 153 -1.28 -15.04 20.07
CA PRO A 153 -0.72 -14.40 21.26
C PRO A 153 -0.64 -12.87 21.17
N GLY A 154 -0.47 -12.36 19.97
CA GLY A 154 -0.26 -10.95 19.64
C GLY A 154 0.82 -10.77 18.57
N GLY A 155 0.78 -9.67 17.84
CA GLY A 155 1.82 -9.29 16.89
C GLY A 155 3.04 -8.74 17.62
N HIS A 156 4.23 -9.02 17.10
CA HIS A 156 5.50 -8.58 17.67
C HIS A 156 6.07 -7.39 16.93
N ILE A 157 6.87 -6.60 17.59
CA ILE A 157 7.82 -5.67 17.00
C ILE A 157 9.19 -6.34 17.08
N LEU A 158 9.82 -6.53 15.92
CA LEU A 158 11.10 -7.23 15.79
C LEU A 158 12.16 -6.28 15.27
N ALA A 159 13.43 -6.56 15.61
CA ALA A 159 14.59 -5.90 15.02
C ALA A 159 15.59 -6.94 14.50
N TYR A 160 16.05 -6.75 13.26
CA TYR A 160 17.08 -7.57 12.63
C TYR A 160 18.39 -6.79 12.52
N ASN A 161 19.46 -7.30 13.06
CA ASN A 161 20.78 -6.67 13.01
C ASN A 161 21.49 -7.00 11.70
N LEU A 162 21.74 -6.00 10.87
CA LEU A 162 22.36 -6.16 9.55
C LEU A 162 23.79 -6.70 9.60
N ALA A 163 24.52 -6.45 10.70
CA ALA A 163 25.91 -6.87 10.83
C ALA A 163 26.06 -8.29 11.39
N THR A 164 25.16 -8.73 12.30
CA THR A 164 25.27 -10.03 12.95
C THR A 164 24.29 -11.06 12.40
N GLY A 165 23.23 -10.66 11.72
CA GLY A 165 22.16 -11.54 11.27
C GLY A 165 21.24 -12.02 12.39
N GLU A 166 21.27 -11.39 13.54
CA GLU A 166 20.49 -11.78 14.72
C GLU A 166 19.18 -11.01 14.79
N TRP A 167 18.12 -11.70 15.25
CA TRP A 167 16.82 -11.13 15.53
C TRP A 167 16.67 -10.80 17.01
N GLU A 168 15.99 -9.71 17.30
CA GLU A 168 15.56 -9.30 18.64
C GLU A 168 14.03 -9.16 18.64
N ASP A 169 13.36 -9.76 19.62
CA ASP A 169 11.94 -9.57 19.91
C ASP A 169 11.81 -8.45 20.93
N LEU A 170 11.23 -7.32 20.51
CA LEU A 170 11.23 -6.09 21.32
C LEU A 170 9.95 -5.93 22.12
N ALA A 171 8.80 -6.21 21.54
CA ALA A 171 7.51 -6.01 22.19
C ALA A 171 6.41 -6.84 21.52
N ILE A 172 5.37 -7.16 22.29
CA ILE A 172 4.16 -7.84 21.80
C ILE A 172 2.94 -6.94 21.98
N ALA A 173 2.07 -6.88 20.96
CA ALA A 173 0.81 -6.16 21.04
C ALA A 173 -0.12 -6.79 22.09
N PRO A 174 -0.82 -5.99 22.90
CA PRO A 174 -1.69 -6.50 23.95
C PRO A 174 -2.95 -7.19 23.38
N ASP A 175 -3.57 -8.00 24.22
CA ASP A 175 -4.90 -8.59 24.00
C ASP A 175 -5.04 -9.46 22.73
N GLY A 176 -3.94 -10.07 22.26
CA GLY A 176 -3.93 -10.89 21.06
C GLY A 176 -4.14 -10.09 19.76
N GLU A 177 -3.93 -8.78 19.79
CA GLU A 177 -3.98 -7.95 18.60
C GLU A 177 -2.75 -8.15 17.71
N ALA A 178 -2.94 -8.18 16.37
CA ALA A 178 -1.87 -8.17 15.39
C ALA A 178 -1.51 -6.73 14.97
N PHE A 179 -0.44 -6.52 14.21
CA PHE A 179 -0.17 -5.22 13.58
C PHE A 179 -0.66 -5.20 12.13
N VAL A 180 -1.55 -4.28 11.77
CA VAL A 180 -2.03 -4.10 10.40
C VAL A 180 -1.24 -3.03 9.63
N THR A 181 -0.52 -2.19 10.35
CA THR A 181 0.45 -1.25 9.80
C THR A 181 1.40 -0.79 10.90
N MET A 182 2.59 -0.40 10.50
CA MET A 182 3.62 0.18 11.35
C MET A 182 4.34 1.29 10.58
N THR A 183 4.77 2.33 11.28
CA THR A 183 5.74 3.32 10.80
C THR A 183 6.72 3.65 11.90
N MET A 184 7.86 4.26 11.54
CA MET A 184 8.92 4.57 12.49
C MET A 184 9.49 5.97 12.24
N ASP A 185 9.64 6.74 13.30
CA ASP A 185 10.54 7.87 13.33
C ASP A 185 11.98 7.36 13.60
N THR A 186 12.70 7.09 12.54
CA THR A 186 14.07 6.56 12.62
C THR A 186 15.09 7.55 13.18
N ARG A 187 14.74 8.83 13.29
CA ARG A 187 15.61 9.85 13.90
C ARG A 187 15.50 9.85 15.44
N ARG A 188 14.33 9.44 15.96
CA ARG A 188 14.03 9.50 17.40
C ARG A 188 13.78 8.13 18.03
N GLY A 189 13.86 7.04 17.25
CA GLY A 189 13.60 5.70 17.73
C GLY A 189 12.18 5.47 18.22
N GLN A 190 11.19 6.10 17.57
CA GLN A 190 9.79 5.96 17.96
C GLN A 190 9.04 5.14 16.91
N ILE A 191 8.43 4.03 17.33
CA ILE A 191 7.65 3.14 16.47
C ILE A 191 6.17 3.33 16.77
N TYR A 192 5.38 3.46 15.72
CA TYR A 192 3.92 3.59 15.81
C TYR A 192 3.27 2.49 14.99
N GLY A 193 2.23 1.86 15.53
CA GLY A 193 1.46 0.83 14.85
C GLY A 193 -0.03 0.98 15.07
N ILE A 194 -0.82 0.53 14.12
CA ILE A 194 -2.25 0.28 14.32
C ILE A 194 -2.44 -1.22 14.42
N SER A 195 -3.12 -1.64 15.50
CA SER A 195 -3.40 -3.06 15.72
C SER A 195 -4.59 -3.55 14.90
N TRP A 196 -4.72 -4.86 14.76
CA TRP A 196 -5.83 -5.56 14.12
C TRP A 196 -6.30 -6.72 15.02
N PRO A 197 -7.61 -6.96 15.15
CA PRO A 197 -8.68 -6.33 14.39
C PRO A 197 -9.31 -5.08 15.03
N LYS A 198 -9.05 -4.76 16.31
CA LYS A 198 -9.76 -3.69 17.04
C LYS A 198 -9.25 -2.28 16.76
N GLY A 199 -8.06 -2.14 16.17
CA GLY A 199 -7.54 -0.86 15.74
C GLY A 199 -7.06 0.05 16.88
N TYR A 200 -6.23 -0.46 17.78
CA TYR A 200 -5.55 0.38 18.76
C TYR A 200 -4.34 1.08 18.12
N LEU A 201 -4.16 2.35 18.41
CA LEU A 201 -2.90 3.03 18.14
C LEU A 201 -1.89 2.61 19.22
N LEU A 202 -0.81 1.99 18.79
CA LEU A 202 0.29 1.54 19.66
C LEU A 202 1.51 2.41 19.40
N HIS A 203 2.25 2.75 20.46
CA HIS A 203 3.49 3.52 20.40
C HIS A 203 4.57 2.80 21.22
N TYR A 204 5.67 2.44 20.56
CA TYR A 204 6.83 1.83 21.20
C TYR A 204 8.04 2.77 21.13
N ASP A 205 8.60 3.08 22.28
CA ASP A 205 9.82 3.88 22.44
C ASP A 205 11.01 2.93 22.55
N VAL A 206 11.86 2.90 21.51
CA VAL A 206 13.00 1.98 21.44
C VAL A 206 14.03 2.23 22.55
N GLU A 207 14.26 3.48 22.91
CA GLU A 207 15.24 3.83 23.97
C GLU A 207 14.75 3.43 25.36
N LYS A 208 13.43 3.58 25.61
CA LYS A 208 12.84 3.29 26.92
C LYS A 208 12.37 1.84 27.06
N ASP A 209 12.33 1.09 25.96
CA ASP A 209 11.74 -0.25 25.91
C ASP A 209 10.30 -0.26 26.47
N GLU A 210 9.46 0.68 26.00
CA GLU A 210 8.12 0.89 26.53
C GLU A 210 7.07 0.89 25.42
N LEU A 211 6.11 -0.04 25.47
CA LEU A 211 4.95 -0.08 24.58
C LEU A 211 3.72 0.53 25.27
N LYS A 212 3.10 1.51 24.61
CA LYS A 212 1.87 2.20 25.07
C LYS A 212 0.70 1.90 24.13
N ASN A 213 -0.44 1.57 24.71
CA ASN A 213 -1.71 1.55 24.00
C ASN A 213 -2.42 2.92 24.18
N LEU A 214 -2.58 3.64 23.08
CA LEU A 214 -3.15 5.00 23.05
C LEU A 214 -4.66 5.01 22.79
N GLY A 215 -5.30 3.82 22.71
CA GLY A 215 -6.73 3.67 22.46
C GLY A 215 -7.07 3.41 21.01
N LYS A 216 -8.35 3.20 20.74
CA LYS A 216 -8.88 2.88 19.40
C LYS A 216 -8.82 4.10 18.47
N VAL A 217 -8.45 3.86 17.21
CA VAL A 217 -8.36 4.92 16.19
C VAL A 217 -9.73 5.29 15.61
N SER A 218 -10.63 4.32 15.42
CA SER A 218 -12.00 4.55 14.92
C SER A 218 -12.90 3.34 15.18
N GLY A 219 -14.11 3.58 15.68
CA GLY A 219 -15.12 2.56 15.94
C GLY A 219 -14.59 1.36 16.74
N ASN A 220 -14.91 0.16 16.29
CA ASN A 220 -14.35 -1.09 16.80
C ASN A 220 -13.36 -1.75 15.81
N GLY A 221 -12.82 -0.94 14.90
CA GLY A 221 -11.93 -1.43 13.84
C GLY A 221 -12.61 -2.47 12.95
N GLU A 222 -11.83 -3.44 12.51
CA GLU A 222 -12.32 -4.55 11.68
C GLU A 222 -12.92 -5.70 12.51
N ALA A 223 -12.93 -5.58 13.86
CA ALA A 223 -13.71 -6.42 14.76
C ALA A 223 -15.16 -5.94 14.95
N GLY A 224 -15.51 -4.79 14.38
CA GLY A 224 -16.85 -4.23 14.48
C GLY A 224 -17.89 -4.93 13.63
N THR A 225 -19.14 -4.54 13.82
CA THR A 225 -20.27 -5.05 13.03
C THR A 225 -20.50 -4.14 11.80
N PRO A 226 -20.51 -4.70 10.57
CA PRO A 226 -20.88 -3.94 9.38
C PRO A 226 -22.20 -3.21 9.51
N GLY A 227 -22.23 -1.92 9.15
CA GLY A 227 -23.41 -1.06 9.31
C GLY A 227 -23.52 -0.38 10.67
N ASP A 228 -22.72 -0.77 11.66
CA ASP A 228 -22.69 -0.18 13.00
C ASP A 228 -21.28 0.39 13.31
N ASP A 229 -20.43 -0.37 13.94
CA ASP A 229 -19.13 0.08 14.44
C ASP A 229 -17.92 -0.53 13.72
N TYR A 230 -18.13 -1.31 12.66
CA TYR A 230 -17.05 -1.77 11.76
C TYR A 230 -16.38 -0.58 11.07
N ARG A 231 -15.06 -0.53 11.13
CA ARG A 231 -14.24 0.48 10.43
C ARG A 231 -13.02 -0.18 9.81
N VAL A 232 -12.86 0.00 8.50
CA VAL A 232 -11.62 -0.40 7.86
C VAL A 232 -10.47 0.45 8.38
N LEU A 233 -9.40 -0.21 8.79
CA LEU A 233 -8.26 0.44 9.41
C LEU A 233 -7.32 1.08 8.38
N CYS A 234 -6.63 2.13 8.78
CA CYS A 234 -5.57 2.74 7.99
C CYS A 234 -4.43 1.74 7.74
N ARG A 235 -3.94 1.68 6.51
CA ARG A 235 -2.86 0.75 6.10
C ARG A 235 -1.51 1.44 5.91
N SER A 236 -1.43 2.75 6.15
CA SER A 236 -0.20 3.52 5.99
C SER A 236 -0.22 4.73 6.89
N MET A 237 0.77 4.86 7.74
CA MET A 237 0.96 6.02 8.61
C MET A 237 2.13 6.85 8.11
N LEU A 238 2.13 8.14 8.44
CA LEU A 238 3.15 9.10 8.06
C LEU A 238 3.79 9.71 9.30
N VAL A 239 5.11 9.73 9.35
CA VAL A 239 5.85 10.55 10.32
C VAL A 239 6.30 11.83 9.66
N ASP A 240 6.05 12.97 10.30
CA ASP A 240 6.70 14.25 9.96
C ASP A 240 8.11 14.25 10.55
N PRO A 241 9.17 14.19 9.71
CA PRO A 241 10.53 14.06 10.25
C PRO A 241 11.05 15.33 10.91
N ARG A 242 10.33 16.46 10.78
CA ARG A 242 10.74 17.72 11.40
C ARG A 242 10.56 17.71 12.92
N ASP A 243 9.44 17.18 13.37
CA ASP A 243 9.09 17.16 14.80
C ASP A 243 8.77 15.77 15.38
N GLY A 244 8.53 14.76 14.54
CA GLY A 244 8.17 13.40 14.95
C GLY A 244 6.66 13.18 15.11
N THR A 245 5.84 14.14 14.68
CA THR A 245 4.38 13.94 14.67
C THR A 245 4.00 12.84 13.69
N VAL A 246 3.25 11.85 14.16
CA VAL A 246 2.70 10.81 13.30
C VAL A 246 1.27 11.14 12.90
N TYR A 247 0.93 10.88 11.63
CA TYR A 247 -0.40 11.09 11.05
C TYR A 247 -0.97 9.76 10.54
N PHE A 248 -2.28 9.60 10.67
CA PHE A 248 -3.04 8.49 10.10
C PHE A 248 -4.44 8.93 9.70
N SER A 249 -5.05 8.21 8.76
CA SER A 249 -6.41 8.47 8.31
C SER A 249 -7.42 7.52 8.93
N THR A 250 -8.70 7.81 8.78
CA THR A 250 -9.79 6.89 9.10
C THR A 250 -10.68 6.67 7.88
N SER A 251 -11.46 5.60 7.92
CA SER A 251 -12.41 5.26 6.84
C SER A 251 -13.45 6.35 6.61
N GLU A 252 -13.79 7.13 7.65
CA GLU A 252 -14.70 8.27 7.58
C GLU A 252 -14.07 9.49 6.91
N GLY A 253 -12.76 9.47 6.64
CA GLY A 253 -12.01 10.53 5.98
C GLY A 253 -11.36 11.53 6.90
N ASP A 254 -11.41 11.33 8.20
CA ASP A 254 -10.72 12.18 9.16
C ASP A 254 -9.21 11.86 9.18
N ILE A 255 -8.40 12.87 9.44
CA ILE A 255 -6.97 12.74 9.68
C ILE A 255 -6.71 13.01 11.15
N PHE A 256 -5.94 12.14 11.78
CA PHE A 256 -5.50 12.27 13.16
C PHE A 256 -4.00 12.43 13.23
N SER A 257 -3.53 13.06 14.29
CA SER A 257 -2.13 13.22 14.62
C SER A 257 -1.85 12.83 16.07
N TYR A 258 -0.65 12.34 16.30
CA TYR A 258 -0.11 12.06 17.63
C TYR A 258 1.35 12.52 17.70
N HIS A 259 1.69 13.18 18.79
CA HIS A 259 3.07 13.55 19.11
C HIS A 259 3.42 12.98 20.49
N PRO A 260 4.54 12.25 20.66
CA PRO A 260 4.86 11.57 21.91
C PRO A 260 4.99 12.51 23.10
N ASP A 261 5.55 13.71 22.91
CA ASP A 261 5.69 14.70 23.99
C ASP A 261 4.36 15.29 24.45
N VAL A 262 3.35 15.30 23.58
CA VAL A 262 1.99 15.76 23.91
C VAL A 262 1.17 14.64 24.54
N GLY A 263 1.36 13.41 24.08
CA GLY A 263 0.73 12.20 24.61
C GLY A 263 -0.76 12.07 24.30
N ILE A 264 -1.30 12.86 23.38
CA ILE A 264 -2.73 12.91 23.05
C ILE A 264 -2.90 12.74 21.54
N VAL A 265 -3.81 11.86 21.16
CA VAL A 265 -4.27 11.71 19.77
C VAL A 265 -5.29 12.80 19.48
N ASN A 266 -5.03 13.61 18.46
CA ASN A 266 -5.89 14.73 18.09
C ASN A 266 -6.35 14.60 16.62
N LYS A 267 -7.62 14.96 16.38
CA LYS A 267 -8.09 15.19 15.02
C LYS A 267 -7.44 16.46 14.46
N VAL A 268 -6.98 16.39 13.22
CA VAL A 268 -6.44 17.55 12.50
C VAL A 268 -7.63 18.33 11.93
N GLU A 269 -8.00 19.40 12.62
CA GLU A 269 -9.14 20.21 12.24
C GLU A 269 -8.89 21.03 10.96
N GLY A 270 -9.93 21.15 10.12
CA GLY A 270 -9.93 21.97 8.90
C GLY A 270 -9.39 21.27 7.66
N VAL A 271 -9.05 19.99 7.77
CA VAL A 271 -8.61 19.15 6.64
C VAL A 271 -9.17 17.74 6.76
N ASP A 272 -9.61 17.16 5.66
CA ASP A 272 -10.09 15.79 5.59
C ASP A 272 -9.89 15.20 4.18
N LEU A 273 -10.19 13.90 4.06
CA LEU A 273 -10.09 13.11 2.82
C LEU A 273 -11.44 12.97 2.08
N ARG A 274 -12.47 13.71 2.47
CA ARG A 274 -13.81 13.65 1.88
C ARG A 274 -13.87 14.41 0.56
N LEU A 275 -12.98 14.06 -0.36
CA LEU A 275 -12.91 14.66 -1.68
C LEU A 275 -13.84 13.89 -2.63
N ASP A 276 -14.49 14.60 -3.55
CA ASP A 276 -15.50 14.05 -4.47
C ASP A 276 -15.04 12.82 -5.26
N TYR A 277 -13.75 12.73 -5.54
CA TYR A 277 -13.16 11.64 -6.32
C TYR A 277 -12.65 10.47 -5.48
N PHE A 278 -12.70 10.55 -4.16
CA PHE A 278 -12.22 9.50 -3.27
C PHE A 278 -13.30 8.44 -2.92
N GLY A 279 -14.49 8.56 -3.49
CA GLY A 279 -15.60 7.65 -3.23
C GLY A 279 -16.48 8.12 -2.08
N LYS A 280 -17.16 7.18 -1.43
CA LYS A 280 -18.07 7.47 -0.32
C LYS A 280 -17.80 6.52 0.85
N TYR A 281 -17.96 7.05 2.03
CA TYR A 281 -18.04 6.22 3.22
C TYR A 281 -19.35 5.42 3.21
N ASP A 282 -19.25 4.11 3.28
CA ASP A 282 -20.38 3.18 3.38
C ASP A 282 -20.07 2.10 4.43
N PRO A 283 -20.54 2.27 5.67
CA PRO A 283 -20.24 1.35 6.75
C PRO A 283 -20.82 -0.06 6.56
N THR A 284 -21.71 -0.24 5.57
CA THR A 284 -22.30 -1.55 5.25
C THR A 284 -21.45 -2.36 4.27
N ARG A 285 -20.39 -1.76 3.70
CA ARG A 285 -19.50 -2.41 2.73
C ARG A 285 -18.11 -2.61 3.32
N PRO A 286 -17.92 -3.66 4.10
CA PRO A 286 -16.61 -4.06 4.55
C PRO A 286 -15.72 -4.35 3.34
N GLY A 287 -14.44 -4.23 3.50
CA GLY A 287 -13.51 -4.54 2.43
C GLY A 287 -13.18 -3.38 1.48
N SER A 288 -13.86 -2.25 1.60
CA SER A 288 -13.50 -1.02 0.90
C SER A 288 -12.65 -0.12 1.80
N MET A 289 -11.58 0.47 1.27
CA MET A 289 -10.77 1.44 2.03
C MET A 289 -11.52 2.73 2.38
N GLN A 290 -12.71 2.92 1.82
CA GLN A 290 -13.53 4.10 2.04
C GLN A 290 -12.72 5.37 1.71
N TYR A 291 -12.61 6.33 2.65
CA TYR A 291 -11.81 7.53 2.49
C TYR A 291 -10.35 7.40 2.95
N ASN A 292 -9.92 6.27 3.50
CA ASN A 292 -8.52 6.11 3.88
C ASN A 292 -7.59 6.36 2.70
N TRP A 293 -6.51 7.09 2.92
CA TRP A 293 -5.40 6.99 2.01
C TRP A 293 -4.82 5.57 2.05
N ARG A 294 -4.26 5.14 0.93
CA ARG A 294 -3.72 3.79 0.85
C ARG A 294 -2.23 3.73 1.18
N ARG A 295 -1.50 4.65 0.60
CA ARG A 295 -0.07 4.85 0.85
C ARG A 295 0.21 6.34 0.87
N ILE A 296 1.14 6.73 1.71
CA ILE A 296 1.59 8.10 1.84
C ILE A 296 3.08 8.09 2.16
N VAL A 297 3.83 8.98 1.51
CA VAL A 297 5.27 9.13 1.67
C VAL A 297 5.64 10.58 1.90
N TRP A 298 6.68 10.83 2.68
CA TRP A 298 7.17 12.17 2.92
C TRP A 298 8.03 12.67 1.77
N TYR A 299 7.82 13.91 1.34
CA TYR A 299 8.64 14.62 0.36
C TYR A 299 9.38 15.77 1.07
N PRO A 300 10.70 15.61 1.32
CA PRO A 300 11.46 16.53 2.17
C PRO A 300 11.67 17.91 1.56
N GLU A 301 11.77 18.01 0.23
CA GLU A 301 12.08 19.28 -0.46
C GLU A 301 11.00 20.35 -0.21
N GLU A 302 9.73 19.93 -0.14
CA GLU A 302 8.62 20.83 0.14
C GLU A 302 8.09 20.72 1.58
N ASN A 303 8.61 19.80 2.39
CA ASN A 303 8.09 19.48 3.72
C ASN A 303 6.60 19.11 3.73
N VAL A 304 6.21 18.27 2.80
CA VAL A 304 4.84 17.76 2.63
C VAL A 304 4.86 16.26 2.41
N ALA A 305 3.68 15.66 2.35
CA ALA A 305 3.55 14.27 1.96
C ALA A 305 2.77 14.13 0.65
N TYR A 306 3.13 13.13 -0.14
CA TYR A 306 2.34 12.67 -1.28
C TYR A 306 1.72 11.34 -0.96
N GLY A 307 0.43 11.20 -1.27
CA GLY A 307 -0.29 9.96 -1.04
C GLY A 307 -1.13 9.56 -2.24
N VAL A 308 -1.42 8.28 -2.34
CA VAL A 308 -2.35 7.75 -3.33
C VAL A 308 -3.60 7.24 -2.65
N HIS A 309 -4.76 7.59 -3.22
CA HIS A 309 -6.03 7.05 -2.77
C HIS A 309 -6.32 5.73 -3.46
N GLY A 310 -6.49 4.67 -2.66
CA GLY A 310 -6.52 3.30 -3.14
C GLY A 310 -7.60 2.97 -4.16
N ASN A 311 -8.80 3.48 -3.97
CA ASN A 311 -9.94 3.14 -4.85
C ASN A 311 -10.01 3.98 -6.12
N SER A 312 -9.31 5.12 -6.17
CA SER A 312 -9.41 6.06 -7.29
C SER A 312 -8.12 6.26 -8.07
N GLY A 313 -6.96 5.93 -7.48
CA GLY A 313 -5.64 6.20 -8.07
C GLY A 313 -5.32 7.68 -8.19
N TYR A 314 -6.01 8.55 -7.43
CA TYR A 314 -5.65 9.95 -7.34
C TYR A 314 -4.43 10.13 -6.44
N LEU A 315 -3.44 10.82 -6.98
CA LEU A 315 -2.33 11.39 -6.24
C LEU A 315 -2.80 12.67 -5.57
N PHE A 316 -2.56 12.78 -4.29
CA PHE A 316 -2.81 14.00 -3.52
C PHE A 316 -1.55 14.43 -2.77
N ARG A 317 -1.49 15.71 -2.44
CA ARG A 317 -0.46 16.34 -1.62
C ARG A 317 -1.08 16.75 -0.29
N PHE A 318 -0.48 16.31 0.81
CA PHE A 318 -0.87 16.69 2.17
C PHE A 318 0.20 17.59 2.78
N ASP A 319 -0.20 18.79 3.15
CA ASP A 319 0.61 19.76 3.87
C ASP A 319 0.15 19.82 5.33
N PRO A 320 0.85 19.16 6.25
CA PRO A 320 0.43 19.12 7.65
C PRO A 320 0.56 20.47 8.35
N GLN A 321 1.49 21.33 7.95
CA GLN A 321 1.69 22.64 8.55
C GLN A 321 0.54 23.60 8.21
N ASN A 322 0.13 23.62 6.94
CA ASN A 322 -0.96 24.46 6.46
C ASN A 322 -2.34 23.77 6.57
N LYS A 323 -2.36 22.51 7.03
CA LYS A 323 -3.58 21.68 7.14
C LYS A 323 -4.36 21.65 5.82
N LYS A 324 -3.68 21.26 4.75
CA LYS A 324 -4.22 21.32 3.40
C LYS A 324 -4.00 20.00 2.66
N ILE A 325 -5.02 19.54 1.94
CA ILE A 325 -4.94 18.48 0.95
C ILE A 325 -5.27 19.05 -0.41
N GLU A 326 -4.47 18.70 -1.40
CA GLU A 326 -4.63 19.10 -2.80
C GLU A 326 -4.58 17.86 -3.69
N LEU A 327 -5.53 17.74 -4.61
CA LEU A 327 -5.43 16.76 -5.68
C LEU A 327 -4.35 17.23 -6.67
N VAL A 328 -3.44 16.32 -7.00
CA VAL A 328 -2.33 16.59 -7.92
C VAL A 328 -2.65 16.07 -9.30
N ASP A 329 -2.85 14.75 -9.43
CA ASP A 329 -3.16 14.09 -10.71
C ASP A 329 -3.84 12.73 -10.45
N ARG A 330 -4.37 12.13 -11.51
CA ARG A 330 -4.79 10.73 -11.51
C ARG A 330 -3.67 9.88 -12.13
N ILE A 331 -2.96 9.13 -11.31
CA ILE A 331 -1.78 8.37 -11.71
C ILE A 331 -2.04 6.88 -12.01
N THR A 332 -3.30 6.51 -12.29
CA THR A 332 -3.60 5.18 -12.84
C THR A 332 -3.06 5.04 -14.26
N SER A 333 -2.98 3.81 -14.79
CA SER A 333 -2.56 3.58 -16.17
C SER A 333 -3.39 4.36 -17.18
N GLU A 334 -2.80 4.73 -18.32
CA GLU A 334 -3.53 5.41 -19.40
C GLU A 334 -4.73 4.59 -19.89
N ALA A 335 -4.60 3.26 -19.96
CA ALA A 335 -5.69 2.37 -20.32
C ALA A 335 -6.85 2.45 -19.32
N SER A 336 -6.53 2.51 -18.03
CA SER A 336 -7.52 2.70 -16.97
C SER A 336 -8.22 4.05 -17.09
N GLN A 337 -7.46 5.13 -17.30
CA GLN A 337 -8.02 6.48 -17.49
C GLN A 337 -8.96 6.55 -18.70
N LYS A 338 -8.58 5.93 -19.82
CA LYS A 338 -9.37 5.90 -21.06
C LYS A 338 -10.62 5.03 -20.96
N SER A 339 -10.59 3.96 -20.17
CA SER A 339 -11.74 3.07 -20.00
C SER A 339 -12.90 3.69 -19.20
N GLY A 340 -12.69 4.85 -18.58
CA GLY A 340 -13.64 5.46 -17.67
C GLY A 340 -13.83 4.68 -16.36
N MET A 341 -12.98 3.71 -16.11
CA MET A 341 -12.97 2.92 -14.88
C MET A 341 -12.40 3.74 -13.74
N PHE A 342 -13.29 4.32 -13.01
CA PHE A 342 -12.93 5.22 -11.93
C PHE A 342 -12.75 4.49 -10.62
N ASP A 343 -13.53 3.43 -10.38
CA ASP A 343 -13.84 2.99 -9.03
C ASP A 343 -13.74 1.48 -8.83
N TYR A 344 -13.36 0.72 -9.85
CA TYR A 344 -13.32 -0.74 -9.76
C TYR A 344 -11.93 -1.32 -9.62
N PHE A 345 -10.93 -0.44 -9.51
CA PHE A 345 -9.63 -0.87 -9.02
C PHE A 345 -9.73 -1.03 -7.52
N SER A 346 -10.16 -2.17 -7.10
CA SER A 346 -9.96 -2.66 -5.73
C SER A 346 -8.47 -2.84 -5.38
N TYR A 347 -7.58 -2.29 -6.22
CA TYR A 347 -6.13 -2.39 -6.09
C TYR A 347 -5.53 -1.28 -5.26
N GLY A 348 -6.24 -0.84 -4.29
CA GLY A 348 -5.72 0.04 -3.27
C GLY A 348 -4.55 -0.54 -2.47
N TYR A 349 -4.06 -1.69 -2.86
CA TYR A 349 -2.96 -2.38 -2.21
C TYR A 349 -1.66 -2.35 -3.00
N LEU A 350 -1.67 -1.77 -4.19
CA LEU A 350 -0.51 -1.73 -5.06
C LEU A 350 0.60 -0.83 -4.49
N GLY A 351 1.82 -1.13 -4.85
CA GLY A 351 2.99 -0.46 -4.33
C GLY A 351 3.04 1.00 -4.75
N PHE A 352 3.37 1.88 -3.81
CA PHE A 352 3.60 3.30 -4.04
C PHE A 352 4.73 3.75 -3.12
N ASP A 353 5.78 4.33 -3.68
CA ASP A 353 6.91 4.86 -2.91
C ASP A 353 7.66 5.95 -3.67
N LEU A 354 8.54 6.66 -2.96
CA LEU A 354 9.47 7.64 -3.51
C LEU A 354 10.74 6.93 -3.97
N GLY A 355 11.19 7.24 -5.17
CA GLY A 355 12.41 6.66 -5.73
C GLY A 355 13.70 7.18 -5.09
N PRO A 356 14.85 6.56 -5.44
CA PRO A 356 16.14 6.88 -4.85
C PRO A 356 16.65 8.29 -5.20
N ASP A 357 16.11 8.91 -6.25
CA ASP A 357 16.38 10.30 -6.60
C ASP A 357 15.73 11.31 -5.63
N GLY A 358 14.82 10.85 -4.76
CA GLY A 358 14.06 11.68 -3.85
C GLY A 358 13.02 12.60 -4.50
N GLU A 359 12.80 12.48 -5.81
CA GLU A 359 11.94 13.37 -6.60
C GLU A 359 10.88 12.63 -7.42
N THR A 360 11.07 11.35 -7.71
CA THR A 360 10.18 10.53 -8.55
C THR A 360 9.38 9.56 -7.71
N LEU A 361 8.06 9.65 -7.77
CA LEU A 361 7.13 8.67 -7.21
C LEU A 361 6.95 7.50 -8.17
N TYR A 362 7.01 6.29 -7.65
CA TYR A 362 6.75 5.04 -8.36
C TYR A 362 5.42 4.45 -7.90
N TYR A 363 4.62 3.99 -8.83
CA TYR A 363 3.32 3.41 -8.53
C TYR A 363 3.03 2.19 -9.41
N LEU A 364 2.80 1.07 -8.77
CA LEU A 364 2.32 -0.14 -9.42
C LEU A 364 0.78 -0.12 -9.41
N THR A 365 0.17 -0.16 -10.58
CA THR A 365 -1.29 -0.07 -10.75
C THR A 365 -1.78 -1.02 -11.83
N GLY A 366 -3.05 -1.35 -11.79
CA GLY A 366 -3.66 -2.22 -12.79
C GLY A 366 -4.12 -1.48 -14.05
N SER A 367 -4.36 -2.23 -15.11
CA SER A 367 -5.06 -1.77 -16.31
C SER A 367 -6.03 -2.83 -16.83
N PRO A 368 -7.14 -2.43 -17.48
CA PRO A 368 -8.09 -3.40 -18.00
C PRO A 368 -7.47 -4.26 -19.10
N ILE A 369 -7.85 -5.54 -19.13
CA ILE A 369 -7.53 -6.46 -20.19
C ILE A 369 -8.65 -6.45 -21.24
N TYR A 370 -8.27 -6.35 -22.50
CA TYR A 370 -9.18 -6.47 -23.63
C TYR A 370 -8.82 -7.68 -24.47
N VAL A 371 -9.83 -8.48 -24.82
CA VAL A 371 -9.74 -9.56 -25.79
C VAL A 371 -10.73 -9.28 -26.91
N ASP A 372 -10.27 -9.26 -28.15
CA ASP A 372 -11.08 -8.94 -29.34
C ASP A 372 -11.87 -7.62 -29.18
N GLY A 373 -11.27 -6.59 -28.59
CA GLY A 373 -11.87 -5.28 -28.37
C GLY A 373 -12.94 -5.24 -27.28
N LYS A 374 -13.17 -6.34 -26.57
CA LYS A 374 -14.08 -6.41 -25.43
C LYS A 374 -13.29 -6.53 -24.14
N ARG A 375 -13.68 -5.74 -23.15
CA ARG A 375 -13.12 -5.86 -21.82
C ARG A 375 -13.45 -7.24 -21.24
N VAL A 376 -12.43 -7.92 -20.73
CA VAL A 376 -12.63 -9.14 -19.95
C VAL A 376 -13.25 -8.73 -18.61
N GLN A 377 -14.45 -9.26 -18.32
CA GLN A 377 -15.09 -9.04 -17.04
C GLN A 377 -14.67 -10.15 -16.08
N GLY A 378 -14.27 -9.75 -14.87
CA GLY A 378 -13.95 -10.68 -13.82
C GLY A 378 -15.17 -11.19 -13.07
N VAL A 379 -14.88 -12.09 -12.15
CA VAL A 379 -15.86 -12.54 -11.17
C VAL A 379 -16.12 -11.36 -10.21
N GLU A 380 -17.39 -11.06 -9.94
CA GLU A 380 -17.80 -9.92 -9.10
C GLU A 380 -17.28 -10.01 -7.64
N GLU A 381 -16.88 -11.19 -7.20
CA GLU A 381 -16.30 -11.45 -5.88
C GLU A 381 -14.77 -11.35 -5.92
N ILE A 382 -14.24 -10.17 -6.12
CA ILE A 382 -12.81 -9.94 -5.95
C ILE A 382 -12.60 -9.53 -4.50
N ALA A 383 -12.01 -10.44 -3.71
CA ALA A 383 -11.46 -10.09 -2.41
C ALA A 383 -10.49 -8.92 -2.56
N MET A 384 -10.46 -8.04 -1.56
CA MET A 384 -9.57 -6.89 -1.52
C MET A 384 -8.16 -7.25 -1.97
N GLY A 385 -7.59 -6.43 -2.84
CA GLY A 385 -6.20 -6.51 -3.24
C GLY A 385 -5.83 -7.55 -4.31
N ALA A 386 -6.76 -8.33 -4.82
CA ALA A 386 -6.43 -9.33 -5.81
C ALA A 386 -6.54 -8.79 -7.25
N ALA A 387 -5.41 -8.62 -7.92
CA ALA A 387 -5.33 -8.53 -9.38
C ALA A 387 -5.60 -9.91 -9.99
N ARG A 388 -6.82 -10.42 -9.87
CA ARG A 388 -7.15 -11.80 -10.29
C ARG A 388 -7.25 -11.94 -11.80
N GLY A 389 -6.11 -11.80 -12.51
CA GLY A 389 -6.01 -12.15 -13.92
C GLY A 389 -6.86 -11.32 -14.89
N LEU A 390 -7.47 -10.24 -14.42
CA LEU A 390 -8.31 -9.39 -15.24
C LEU A 390 -7.62 -8.15 -15.74
N GLU A 391 -6.45 -7.88 -15.22
CA GLU A 391 -5.78 -6.62 -15.43
C GLU A 391 -4.28 -6.82 -15.54
N ASN A 392 -3.67 -6.07 -16.43
CA ASN A 392 -2.23 -6.02 -16.50
C ASN A 392 -1.73 -5.15 -15.35
N LEU A 393 -0.63 -5.56 -14.73
CA LEU A 393 0.14 -4.67 -13.87
C LEU A 393 0.88 -3.67 -14.75
N ASN A 394 0.79 -2.38 -14.39
CA ASN A 394 1.50 -1.29 -15.04
C ASN A 394 2.42 -0.61 -14.03
N LEU A 395 3.57 -0.15 -14.48
CA LEU A 395 4.43 0.76 -13.72
C LEU A 395 4.20 2.20 -14.18
N ILE A 396 3.87 3.05 -13.22
CA ILE A 396 3.71 4.48 -13.40
C ILE A 396 4.79 5.21 -12.62
N THR A 397 5.32 6.28 -13.19
CA THR A 397 6.14 7.23 -12.45
C THR A 397 5.56 8.63 -12.53
N TYR A 398 5.77 9.40 -11.47
CA TYR A 398 5.40 10.80 -11.39
C TYR A 398 6.57 11.60 -10.81
N HIS A 399 7.22 12.40 -11.65
CA HIS A 399 8.32 13.27 -11.23
C HIS A 399 7.76 14.58 -10.67
N ILE A 400 7.91 14.77 -9.36
CA ILE A 400 7.28 15.85 -8.60
C ILE A 400 7.67 17.24 -9.11
N PRO A 401 8.99 17.59 -9.26
CA PRO A 401 9.37 18.94 -9.64
C PRO A 401 8.85 19.42 -10.99
N THR A 402 8.64 18.49 -11.93
CA THR A 402 8.16 18.84 -13.29
C THR A 402 6.72 18.48 -13.52
N ASN A 403 6.03 17.87 -12.55
CA ASN A 403 4.68 17.32 -12.68
C ASN A 403 4.55 16.36 -13.88
N LYS A 404 5.61 15.60 -14.16
CA LYS A 404 5.65 14.68 -15.30
C LYS A 404 5.12 13.32 -14.91
N TYR A 405 3.93 12.98 -15.38
CA TYR A 405 3.37 11.64 -15.36
C TYR A 405 3.93 10.81 -16.53
N THR A 406 4.33 9.57 -16.25
CA THR A 406 4.74 8.59 -17.27
C THR A 406 4.14 7.22 -16.97
N ASP A 407 3.37 6.68 -17.89
CA ASP A 407 2.97 5.28 -17.89
C ASP A 407 3.99 4.48 -18.68
N HIS A 408 4.78 3.62 -18.03
CA HIS A 408 5.80 2.78 -18.67
C HIS A 408 5.22 1.54 -19.35
N GLY A 409 3.91 1.32 -19.24
CA GLY A 409 3.20 0.24 -19.87
C GLY A 409 3.03 -0.99 -18.98
N PRO A 410 2.47 -2.07 -19.56
CA PRO A 410 2.19 -3.29 -18.85
C PRO A 410 3.45 -4.11 -18.60
N ILE A 411 3.42 -4.89 -17.52
CA ILE A 411 4.49 -5.76 -17.07
C ILE A 411 4.11 -7.20 -17.39
N PHE A 412 5.05 -7.95 -17.98
CA PHE A 412 4.92 -9.36 -18.26
C PHE A 412 6.18 -10.11 -17.81
N TYR A 413 6.04 -11.40 -17.54
CA TYR A 413 7.18 -12.30 -17.41
C TYR A 413 7.76 -12.69 -18.77
N GLU A 414 8.93 -13.32 -18.80
CA GLU A 414 9.60 -13.73 -20.05
C GLU A 414 8.77 -14.71 -20.89
N ASP A 415 7.96 -15.54 -20.26
CA ASP A 415 7.07 -16.50 -20.93
C ASP A 415 5.77 -15.85 -21.46
N GLY A 416 5.58 -14.56 -21.26
CA GLY A 416 4.40 -13.81 -21.66
C GLY A 416 3.24 -13.89 -20.66
N SER A 417 3.37 -14.60 -19.56
CA SER A 417 2.44 -14.54 -18.45
C SER A 417 2.61 -13.23 -17.68
N ARG A 418 1.74 -12.96 -16.70
CA ARG A 418 1.68 -11.66 -16.02
C ARG A 418 1.56 -11.81 -14.51
N PRO A 419 2.10 -10.86 -13.73
CA PRO A 419 1.80 -10.76 -12.31
C PRO A 419 0.30 -10.58 -12.08
N THR A 420 -0.28 -11.35 -11.16
CA THR A 420 -1.73 -11.32 -10.90
C THR A 420 -2.12 -10.72 -9.55
N TYR A 421 -1.18 -10.56 -8.65
CA TYR A 421 -1.40 -9.99 -7.32
C TYR A 421 -0.16 -9.21 -6.91
N VAL A 422 -0.32 -7.97 -6.49
CA VAL A 422 0.81 -7.08 -6.15
C VAL A 422 0.40 -6.14 -5.02
N ASN A 423 1.15 -6.14 -3.92
CA ASN A 423 0.83 -5.34 -2.74
C ASN A 423 1.99 -4.55 -2.15
N SER A 424 3.14 -4.59 -2.80
CA SER A 424 4.36 -4.01 -2.26
C SER A 424 5.18 -3.36 -3.35
N ILE A 425 6.10 -2.51 -2.97
CA ILE A 425 7.12 -1.95 -3.84
C ILE A 425 8.35 -1.62 -3.01
N ALA A 426 9.52 -1.89 -3.59
CA ALA A 426 10.79 -1.30 -3.16
C ALA A 426 11.57 -0.90 -4.40
N ILE A 427 12.36 0.15 -4.32
CA ILE A 427 13.15 0.66 -5.44
C ILE A 427 14.61 0.59 -5.06
N GLY A 428 15.42 -0.08 -5.88
CA GLY A 428 16.88 -0.14 -5.75
C GLY A 428 17.53 1.21 -6.06
N GLU A 429 18.75 1.39 -5.60
CA GLU A 429 19.54 2.61 -5.90
C GLU A 429 19.72 2.84 -7.41
N ASP A 430 19.72 1.77 -8.19
CA ASP A 430 19.81 1.79 -9.66
C ASP A 430 18.46 2.02 -10.36
N GLY A 431 17.38 2.23 -9.60
CA GLY A 431 16.01 2.38 -10.12
C GLY A 431 15.31 1.08 -10.48
N THR A 432 15.92 -0.09 -10.25
CA THR A 432 15.24 -1.39 -10.35
C THR A 432 14.09 -1.45 -9.36
N VAL A 433 12.92 -1.90 -9.83
CA VAL A 433 11.73 -2.01 -8.99
C VAL A 433 11.52 -3.45 -8.55
N TYR A 434 11.30 -3.64 -7.28
CA TYR A 434 10.98 -4.94 -6.67
C TYR A 434 9.55 -4.95 -6.15
N THR A 435 8.90 -6.10 -6.25
CA THR A 435 7.57 -6.34 -5.67
C THR A 435 7.42 -7.80 -5.30
N LEU A 436 6.38 -8.12 -4.53
CA LEU A 436 5.93 -9.48 -4.32
C LEU A 436 4.69 -9.68 -5.17
N ALA A 437 4.68 -10.72 -5.98
CA ALA A 437 3.58 -10.98 -6.91
C ALA A 437 3.42 -12.48 -7.18
N ARG A 438 2.22 -12.85 -7.65
CA ARG A 438 1.91 -14.23 -8.00
C ARG A 438 2.39 -14.58 -9.39
N PHE A 439 2.89 -15.80 -9.53
CA PHE A 439 3.26 -16.44 -10.78
C PHE A 439 3.10 -17.97 -10.68
N GLU A 440 3.13 -18.65 -11.81
CA GLU A 440 3.08 -20.11 -11.85
C GLU A 440 4.48 -20.71 -11.64
N HIS A 441 4.62 -21.63 -10.69
CA HIS A 441 5.82 -22.40 -10.44
C HIS A 441 5.45 -23.87 -10.25
N GLU A 442 5.99 -24.76 -11.10
CA GLU A 442 5.73 -26.22 -11.09
C GLU A 442 4.22 -26.59 -11.08
N GLY A 443 3.40 -25.84 -11.83
CA GLY A 443 1.96 -26.06 -11.94
C GLY A 443 1.15 -25.59 -10.73
N LYS A 444 1.72 -24.74 -9.89
CA LYS A 444 1.05 -24.09 -8.76
C LYS A 444 1.23 -22.58 -8.85
N GLU A 445 0.19 -21.84 -8.48
CA GLU A 445 0.31 -20.41 -8.25
C GLU A 445 0.97 -20.19 -6.89
N ILE A 446 2.07 -19.44 -6.88
CA ILE A 446 2.78 -19.02 -5.68
C ILE A 446 2.97 -17.51 -5.69
N GLU A 447 3.25 -16.92 -4.54
CA GLU A 447 3.65 -15.51 -4.41
C GLU A 447 5.11 -15.44 -3.97
N ASP A 448 5.94 -14.68 -4.69
CA ASP A 448 7.34 -14.50 -4.33
C ASP A 448 7.91 -13.23 -4.96
N LEU A 449 9.23 -13.04 -4.83
CA LEU A 449 9.94 -11.86 -5.29
C LEU A 449 9.90 -11.71 -6.80
N VAL A 450 9.57 -10.51 -7.26
CA VAL A 450 9.57 -10.11 -8.67
C VAL A 450 10.43 -8.86 -8.84
N LYS A 451 11.33 -8.91 -9.84
CA LYS A 451 12.25 -7.84 -10.22
C LYS A 451 11.81 -7.27 -11.56
N ILE A 452 11.57 -5.98 -11.60
CA ILE A 452 11.16 -5.20 -12.78
C ILE A 452 12.34 -4.28 -13.12
N PRO A 453 12.84 -4.26 -14.36
CA PRO A 453 14.00 -3.43 -14.72
C PRO A 453 13.67 -1.95 -14.54
N ASN A 454 14.70 -1.14 -14.32
CA ASN A 454 14.58 0.30 -14.25
C ASN A 454 13.85 0.82 -15.51
N PRO A 455 12.70 1.49 -15.36
CA PRO A 455 11.89 1.91 -16.50
C PRO A 455 12.57 2.99 -17.37
N PHE A 456 13.64 3.60 -16.88
CA PHE A 456 14.38 4.65 -17.59
C PHE A 456 15.64 4.15 -18.31
N GLU A 457 16.06 2.89 -18.15
CA GLU A 457 17.26 2.35 -18.83
C GLU A 457 17.17 2.28 -20.36
N ASN A 458 15.96 2.40 -20.91
CA ASN A 458 15.73 2.28 -22.37
C ASN A 458 15.23 3.59 -23.00
N GLU A 459 15.25 4.70 -22.26
CA GLU A 459 15.01 6.04 -22.79
C GLU A 459 16.33 6.69 -23.20
#